data_ed8140db3c0da26dee14602a2e411366
#
_entry.id   ed8140db3c0da26dee14602a2e411366
#
_cell.length_a   1.000
_cell.length_b   1.000
_cell.length_c   1.000
_cell.angle_alpha   90.00
_cell.angle_beta   90.00
_cell.angle_gamma   90.00
#
_symmetry.space_group_name_H-M   'P 1'
#
loop_
_entity.id
_entity.type
_entity.pdbx_description
1 polymer ?
#
loop_
_entity_poly.entity_id
_entity_poly.type
_entity_poly.pdbx_seq_one_letter_code
_entity_poly.pdbx_strand_id
1 'polypeptide(L)'
;MQNLEQHISKIAAKCSARERITPQEATTLYREAPLWLLSQLAVERKMAVSGDAIFYNRNFHIEPTNICLFKCRFCSYRRDVGSEDSWEYTIDDMRAQAKRYVGSGVTEVHIVGGVHPKHTLDFFVELIAAIHEILPDAMIKAFTAIELGYMIRKADLSFEEGLKRLKDAGMGAIPGGGAEIFDWEVREKICPEKGRAEEWLQIHEVAHTMGISTNCTILYGHIETFENRIDHLERLRDQQDRSGGFNAFIPLKYRNMHNEMSHLGEVSVVDDMRMIAISRLFLDNIPHIKAYWVMYGKATTELALAFGADDVDGTIDDSTKIYSMAGAEDTKPKMTIVEIEELAKRAGFRAVERDTHYNIIK
;
A
#
# COMPACT_ATOMS: atom_id res chain seq x y z
N MET A 1 34.94 -13.35 6.20
CA MET A 1 33.76 -14.21 6.46
C MET A 1 33.42 -14.26 7.95
N GLN A 2 34.26 -14.77 8.84
CA GLN A 2 33.94 -14.85 10.29
C GLN A 2 33.47 -13.56 10.93
N ASN A 3 34.04 -12.41 10.56
CA ASN A 3 33.67 -11.12 11.14
C ASN A 3 32.26 -10.67 10.69
N LEU A 4 31.85 -10.96 9.43
CA LEU A 4 30.54 -10.68 8.90
C LEU A 4 29.46 -11.57 9.54
N GLU A 5 29.72 -12.86 9.68
CA GLU A 5 28.82 -13.82 10.35
C GLU A 5 28.55 -13.42 11.80
N GLN A 6 29.63 -13.03 12.54
CA GLN A 6 29.49 -12.52 13.90
C GLN A 6 28.68 -11.22 13.96
N HIS A 7 28.84 -10.34 12.97
CA HIS A 7 28.08 -9.10 12.91
C HIS A 7 26.58 -9.38 12.65
N ILE A 8 26.27 -10.23 11.67
CA ILE A 8 24.89 -10.66 11.38
C ILE A 8 24.27 -11.34 12.62
N SER A 9 25.01 -12.20 13.33
CA SER A 9 24.51 -12.85 14.55
C SER A 9 24.17 -11.86 15.66
N LYS A 10 24.95 -10.78 15.82
CA LYS A 10 24.64 -9.71 16.79
C LYS A 10 23.35 -8.95 16.42
N ILE A 11 23.17 -8.65 15.13
CA ILE A 11 21.94 -7.98 14.66
C ILE A 11 20.74 -8.92 14.83
N ALA A 12 20.90 -10.21 14.52
CA ALA A 12 19.85 -11.21 14.71
C ALA A 12 19.43 -11.30 16.19
N ALA A 13 20.38 -11.27 17.12
CA ALA A 13 20.09 -11.26 18.56
C ALA A 13 19.27 -10.02 18.97
N LYS A 14 19.55 -8.83 18.43
CA LYS A 14 18.72 -7.63 18.64
C LYS A 14 17.30 -7.84 18.10
N CYS A 15 17.17 -8.38 16.88
CA CYS A 15 15.85 -8.64 16.28
C CYS A 15 15.02 -9.59 17.17
N SER A 16 15.61 -10.70 17.65
CA SER A 16 14.94 -11.65 18.56
C SER A 16 14.62 -11.03 19.92
N ALA A 17 15.47 -10.12 20.42
CA ALA A 17 15.20 -9.34 21.63
C ALA A 17 14.17 -8.21 21.41
N ARG A 18 13.70 -8.02 20.18
CA ARG A 18 12.78 -6.95 19.76
C ARG A 18 13.35 -5.54 19.96
N GLU A 19 14.66 -5.42 19.94
CA GLU A 19 15.34 -4.15 19.96
C GLU A 19 15.29 -3.49 18.57
N ARG A 20 15.22 -2.16 18.54
CA ARG A 20 15.24 -1.40 17.30
C ARG A 20 16.60 -1.51 16.62
N ILE A 21 16.61 -1.92 15.36
CA ILE A 21 17.81 -1.95 14.54
C ILE A 21 18.04 -0.62 13.81
N THR A 22 19.32 -0.28 13.61
CA THR A 22 19.72 0.92 12.87
C THR A 22 19.58 0.73 11.36
N PRO A 23 19.56 1.83 10.56
CA PRO A 23 19.58 1.73 9.09
C PRO A 23 20.76 0.92 8.55
N GLN A 24 21.94 1.04 9.15
CA GLN A 24 23.14 0.30 8.75
C GLN A 24 22.98 -1.20 9.03
N GLU A 25 22.41 -1.57 10.18
CA GLU A 25 22.11 -2.95 10.54
C GLU A 25 21.07 -3.55 9.58
N ALA A 26 20.00 -2.79 9.25
CA ALA A 26 18.99 -3.21 8.27
C ALA A 26 19.58 -3.41 6.87
N THR A 27 20.44 -2.49 6.41
CA THR A 27 21.15 -2.63 5.13
C THR A 27 22.06 -3.87 5.13
N THR A 28 22.76 -4.14 6.24
CA THR A 28 23.59 -5.35 6.38
C THR A 28 22.73 -6.62 6.27
N LEU A 29 21.61 -6.69 6.99
CA LEU A 29 20.70 -7.84 6.89
C LEU A 29 20.12 -7.97 5.47
N TYR A 30 19.75 -6.87 4.84
CA TYR A 30 19.17 -6.87 3.49
C TYR A 30 20.13 -7.51 2.48
N ARG A 31 21.41 -7.13 2.52
CA ARG A 31 22.43 -7.56 1.58
C ARG A 31 22.99 -8.96 1.87
N GLU A 32 23.27 -9.20 3.14
CA GLU A 32 24.20 -10.28 3.51
C GLU A 32 23.53 -11.43 4.26
N ALA A 33 22.39 -11.21 4.92
CA ALA A 33 21.76 -12.27 5.69
C ALA A 33 21.19 -13.37 4.78
N PRO A 34 21.36 -14.66 5.13
CA PRO A 34 20.74 -15.74 4.38
C PRO A 34 19.21 -15.70 4.56
N LEU A 35 18.48 -16.11 3.52
CA LEU A 35 17.00 -16.01 3.50
C LEU A 35 16.34 -16.76 4.66
N TRP A 36 16.86 -17.91 5.04
CA TRP A 36 16.31 -18.70 6.14
C TRP A 36 16.34 -17.92 7.47
N LEU A 37 17.42 -17.17 7.71
CA LEU A 37 17.54 -16.33 8.92
C LEU A 37 16.55 -15.16 8.89
N LEU A 38 16.40 -14.49 7.74
CA LEU A 38 15.43 -13.42 7.57
C LEU A 38 13.99 -13.92 7.78
N SER A 39 13.65 -15.10 7.22
CA SER A 39 12.35 -15.75 7.42
C SER A 39 12.11 -16.02 8.90
N GLN A 40 13.05 -16.67 9.59
CA GLN A 40 12.92 -16.99 11.01
C GLN A 40 12.66 -15.72 11.84
N LEU A 41 13.53 -14.71 11.74
CA LEU A 41 13.41 -13.47 12.52
C LEU A 41 12.11 -12.71 12.22
N ALA A 42 11.75 -12.62 10.94
CA ALA A 42 10.55 -11.92 10.53
C ALA A 42 9.25 -12.63 11.00
N VAL A 43 9.22 -13.97 10.96
CA VAL A 43 8.10 -14.74 11.51
C VAL A 43 8.05 -14.63 13.03
N GLU A 44 9.18 -14.70 13.74
CA GLU A 44 9.23 -14.46 15.19
C GLU A 44 8.64 -13.08 15.53
N ARG A 45 9.00 -12.04 14.78
CA ARG A 45 8.44 -10.68 14.96
C ARG A 45 6.94 -10.64 14.65
N LYS A 46 6.49 -11.23 13.53
CA LYS A 46 5.08 -11.35 13.14
C LYS A 46 4.26 -12.06 14.21
N MET A 47 4.74 -13.20 14.71
CA MET A 47 4.08 -13.97 15.75
C MET A 47 3.92 -13.16 17.06
N ALA A 48 4.86 -12.27 17.35
CA ALA A 48 4.78 -11.40 18.51
C ALA A 48 3.74 -10.26 18.36
N VAL A 49 3.43 -9.86 17.13
CA VAL A 49 2.49 -8.75 16.82
C VAL A 49 1.08 -9.29 16.61
N SER A 50 0.91 -10.29 15.77
CA SER A 50 -0.39 -10.78 15.26
C SER A 50 -0.65 -12.26 15.53
N GLY A 51 0.23 -12.95 16.29
CA GLY A 51 0.09 -14.38 16.54
C GLY A 51 0.06 -15.18 15.24
N ASP A 52 -0.82 -16.16 15.15
CA ASP A 52 -1.04 -16.98 13.96
C ASP A 52 -2.00 -16.35 12.93
N ALA A 53 -2.52 -15.13 13.21
CA ALA A 53 -3.47 -14.48 12.32
C ALA A 53 -2.83 -14.00 11.02
N ILE A 54 -3.52 -14.22 9.91
CA ILE A 54 -3.33 -13.57 8.62
C ILE A 54 -4.59 -12.79 8.31
N PHE A 55 -4.47 -11.48 8.23
CA PHE A 55 -5.60 -10.59 8.09
C PHE A 55 -6.03 -10.44 6.64
N TYR A 56 -7.35 -10.33 6.45
CA TYR A 56 -7.97 -9.97 5.19
C TYR A 56 -9.25 -9.15 5.42
N ASN A 57 -9.73 -8.46 4.39
CA ASN A 57 -11.02 -7.79 4.42
C ASN A 57 -11.88 -8.15 3.19
N ARG A 58 -13.16 -7.75 3.21
CA ARG A 58 -14.01 -7.79 2.03
C ARG A 58 -14.05 -6.42 1.42
N ASN A 59 -13.35 -6.27 0.32
CA ASN A 59 -13.24 -4.98 -0.35
C ASN A 59 -13.52 -5.08 -1.85
N PHE A 60 -13.83 -3.95 -2.40
CA PHE A 60 -13.80 -3.69 -3.83
C PHE A 60 -13.23 -2.29 -4.10
N HIS A 61 -12.84 -2.04 -5.35
CA HIS A 61 -12.26 -0.78 -5.76
C HIS A 61 -13.21 0.00 -6.66
N ILE A 62 -13.17 1.32 -6.53
CA ILE A 62 -13.71 2.28 -7.50
C ILE A 62 -12.51 3.05 -8.04
N GLU A 63 -12.34 3.02 -9.36
CA GLU A 63 -11.28 3.73 -10.08
C GLU A 63 -11.93 4.82 -10.94
N PRO A 64 -12.14 6.04 -10.42
CA PRO A 64 -12.93 7.06 -11.10
C PRO A 64 -12.48 7.38 -12.52
N THR A 65 -11.16 7.34 -12.74
CA THR A 65 -10.56 7.60 -14.05
C THR A 65 -9.13 7.09 -14.10
N ASN A 66 -8.65 6.74 -15.29
CA ASN A 66 -7.23 6.54 -15.57
C ASN A 66 -6.57 7.76 -16.26
N ILE A 67 -7.33 8.83 -16.50
CA ILE A 67 -6.79 10.10 -17.00
C ILE A 67 -6.00 10.77 -15.89
N CYS A 68 -4.70 11.01 -16.13
CA CYS A 68 -3.82 11.56 -15.10
C CYS A 68 -2.91 12.65 -15.67
N LEU A 69 -2.85 13.80 -14.98
CA LEU A 69 -1.92 14.88 -15.30
C LEU A 69 -0.45 14.49 -15.08
N PHE A 70 -0.20 13.62 -14.09
CA PHE A 70 1.16 13.22 -13.75
C PHE A 70 1.67 12.14 -14.70
N LYS A 71 2.88 12.33 -15.19
CA LYS A 71 3.53 11.45 -16.17
C LYS A 71 4.58 10.55 -15.51
N CYS A 72 4.16 9.81 -14.47
CA CYS A 72 5.05 8.88 -13.79
C CYS A 72 5.53 7.80 -14.76
N ARG A 73 6.85 7.68 -14.94
CA ARG A 73 7.47 6.82 -15.97
C ARG A 73 7.23 5.33 -15.74
N PHE A 74 6.96 4.93 -14.50
CA PHE A 74 6.63 3.55 -14.12
C PHE A 74 5.14 3.21 -14.26
N CYS A 75 4.26 4.19 -14.54
CA CYS A 75 2.82 3.99 -14.46
C CYS A 75 2.24 3.47 -15.78
N SER A 76 1.78 2.23 -15.76
CA SER A 76 1.09 1.57 -16.87
C SER A 76 -0.40 1.92 -16.95
N TYR A 77 -0.95 2.48 -15.88
CA TYR A 77 -2.37 2.76 -15.73
C TYR A 77 -2.79 4.10 -16.36
N ARG A 78 -1.93 5.14 -16.27
CA ARG A 78 -2.24 6.49 -16.71
C ARG A 78 -2.53 6.59 -18.22
N ARG A 79 -3.50 7.47 -18.54
CA ARG A 79 -3.81 7.87 -19.94
C ARG A 79 -3.89 9.38 -20.05
N ASP A 80 -3.68 9.89 -21.27
CA ASP A 80 -3.99 11.27 -21.63
C ASP A 80 -5.49 11.42 -21.92
N VAL A 81 -6.00 12.65 -21.80
CA VAL A 81 -7.39 12.97 -22.17
C VAL A 81 -7.61 12.61 -23.64
N GLY A 82 -8.66 11.82 -23.91
CA GLY A 82 -9.03 11.41 -25.27
C GLY A 82 -8.25 10.22 -25.82
N SER A 83 -7.40 9.54 -25.03
CA SER A 83 -6.82 8.25 -25.41
C SER A 83 -7.93 7.21 -25.59
N GLU A 84 -7.78 6.28 -26.54
CA GLU A 84 -8.78 5.27 -26.90
C GLU A 84 -9.20 4.40 -25.70
N ASP A 85 -8.25 4.06 -24.82
CA ASP A 85 -8.43 3.23 -23.62
C ASP A 85 -8.50 4.06 -22.32
N SER A 86 -8.76 5.38 -22.45
CA SER A 86 -9.06 6.23 -21.30
C SER A 86 -10.52 6.09 -20.86
N TRP A 87 -10.77 6.20 -19.56
CA TRP A 87 -12.11 6.26 -19.02
C TRP A 87 -12.25 7.37 -17.97
N GLU A 88 -13.47 7.84 -17.82
CA GLU A 88 -13.90 8.80 -16.80
C GLU A 88 -15.33 8.40 -16.39
N TYR A 89 -15.51 7.97 -15.16
CA TYR A 89 -16.83 7.59 -14.64
C TYR A 89 -17.53 8.79 -14.02
N THR A 90 -18.82 8.89 -14.27
CA THR A 90 -19.70 9.84 -13.56
C THR A 90 -19.97 9.33 -12.13
N ILE A 91 -20.45 10.22 -11.26
CA ILE A 91 -20.88 9.81 -9.91
C ILE A 91 -21.98 8.74 -9.99
N ASP A 92 -22.90 8.84 -10.95
CA ASP A 92 -23.95 7.83 -11.14
C ASP A 92 -23.39 6.46 -11.57
N ASP A 93 -22.37 6.41 -12.41
CA ASP A 93 -21.69 5.16 -12.76
C ASP A 93 -21.06 4.52 -11.51
N MET A 94 -20.40 5.32 -10.67
CA MET A 94 -19.78 4.84 -9.44
C MET A 94 -20.80 4.45 -8.38
N ARG A 95 -21.93 5.16 -8.29
CA ARG A 95 -23.10 4.73 -7.49
C ARG A 95 -23.63 3.37 -7.94
N ALA A 96 -23.74 3.16 -9.25
CA ALA A 96 -24.17 1.87 -9.79
C ALA A 96 -23.19 0.74 -9.48
N GLN A 97 -21.88 1.02 -9.46
CA GLN A 97 -20.87 0.06 -9.00
C GLN A 97 -21.08 -0.29 -7.52
N ALA A 98 -21.20 0.70 -6.64
CA ALA A 98 -21.40 0.49 -5.20
C ALA A 98 -22.68 -0.29 -4.87
N LYS A 99 -23.79 -0.02 -5.58
CA LYS A 99 -25.07 -0.72 -5.39
C LYS A 99 -24.97 -2.24 -5.56
N ARG A 100 -24.01 -2.74 -6.33
CA ARG A 100 -23.79 -4.19 -6.51
C ARG A 100 -23.35 -4.90 -5.22
N TYR A 101 -22.82 -4.13 -4.26
CA TYR A 101 -22.29 -4.65 -3.00
C TYR A 101 -23.22 -4.47 -1.80
N VAL A 102 -24.43 -3.90 -1.99
CA VAL A 102 -25.44 -3.82 -0.93
C VAL A 102 -25.81 -5.23 -0.46
N GLY A 103 -25.69 -5.49 0.83
CA GLY A 103 -25.97 -6.79 1.42
C GLY A 103 -24.89 -7.86 1.21
N SER A 104 -23.77 -7.54 0.55
CA SER A 104 -22.65 -8.49 0.33
C SER A 104 -21.78 -8.70 1.57
N GLY A 105 -21.88 -7.84 2.58
CA GLY A 105 -21.00 -7.83 3.74
C GLY A 105 -19.63 -7.19 3.46
N VAL A 106 -19.52 -6.35 2.42
CA VAL A 106 -18.31 -5.57 2.15
C VAL A 106 -17.99 -4.67 3.33
N THR A 107 -16.73 -4.62 3.71
CA THR A 107 -16.22 -3.85 4.87
C THR A 107 -15.42 -2.62 4.46
N GLU A 108 -14.93 -2.58 3.22
CA GLU A 108 -14.09 -1.48 2.73
C GLU A 108 -14.33 -1.20 1.24
N VAL A 109 -14.44 0.09 0.91
CA VAL A 109 -14.43 0.60 -0.47
C VAL A 109 -13.12 1.35 -0.67
N HIS A 110 -12.30 0.90 -1.60
CA HIS A 110 -11.03 1.55 -1.94
C HIS A 110 -11.22 2.44 -3.17
N ILE A 111 -10.99 3.75 -3.05
CA ILE A 111 -11.17 4.70 -4.15
C ILE A 111 -9.85 5.37 -4.47
N VAL A 112 -9.28 5.08 -5.63
CA VAL A 112 -8.08 5.72 -6.18
C VAL A 112 -8.15 5.78 -7.69
N GLY A 113 -7.46 6.72 -8.30
CA GLY A 113 -7.44 6.84 -9.76
C GLY A 113 -6.36 7.78 -10.28
N GLY A 114 -6.52 8.21 -11.52
CA GLY A 114 -5.70 9.25 -12.11
C GLY A 114 -6.08 10.64 -11.56
N VAL A 115 -5.09 11.53 -11.48
CA VAL A 115 -5.33 12.95 -11.13
C VAL A 115 -5.89 13.66 -12.36
N HIS A 116 -7.23 13.69 -12.45
CA HIS A 116 -7.92 14.27 -13.58
C HIS A 116 -7.91 15.81 -13.55
N PRO A 117 -7.60 16.51 -14.67
CA PRO A 117 -7.44 17.96 -14.67
C PRO A 117 -8.73 18.75 -14.31
N LYS A 118 -9.90 18.17 -14.57
CA LYS A 118 -11.19 18.84 -14.33
C LYS A 118 -11.82 18.49 -12.99
N HIS A 119 -11.49 17.35 -12.38
CA HIS A 119 -12.08 16.97 -11.10
C HIS A 119 -11.66 17.95 -10.00
N THR A 120 -12.63 18.36 -9.20
CA THR A 120 -12.45 19.29 -8.09
C THR A 120 -12.62 18.57 -6.76
N LEU A 121 -12.24 19.20 -5.67
CA LEU A 121 -12.52 18.69 -4.32
C LEU A 121 -14.03 18.46 -4.12
N ASP A 122 -14.88 19.34 -4.63
CA ASP A 122 -16.33 19.20 -4.52
C ASP A 122 -16.87 17.94 -5.21
N PHE A 123 -16.33 17.60 -6.40
CA PHE A 123 -16.64 16.33 -7.07
C PHE A 123 -16.32 15.11 -6.19
N PHE A 124 -15.17 15.13 -5.51
CA PHE A 124 -14.79 14.01 -4.65
C PHE A 124 -15.56 13.98 -3.33
N VAL A 125 -15.92 15.14 -2.76
CA VAL A 125 -16.82 15.23 -1.59
C VAL A 125 -18.20 14.63 -1.96
N GLU A 126 -18.76 14.98 -3.11
CA GLU A 126 -20.03 14.42 -3.61
C GLU A 126 -19.92 12.91 -3.85
N LEU A 127 -18.82 12.43 -4.45
CA LEU A 127 -18.57 11.00 -4.65
C LEU A 127 -18.56 10.25 -3.32
N ILE A 128 -17.77 10.72 -2.33
CA ILE A 128 -17.69 10.08 -1.01
C ILE A 128 -19.08 10.02 -0.35
N ALA A 129 -19.81 11.13 -0.33
CA ALA A 129 -21.16 11.19 0.25
C ALA A 129 -22.12 10.22 -0.44
N ALA A 130 -22.05 10.12 -1.78
CA ALA A 130 -22.88 9.23 -2.57
C ALA A 130 -22.57 7.73 -2.30
N ILE A 131 -21.33 7.37 -2.10
CA ILE A 131 -20.93 6.00 -1.76
C ILE A 131 -21.29 5.67 -0.31
N HIS A 132 -21.07 6.60 0.62
CA HIS A 132 -21.45 6.44 2.03
C HIS A 132 -22.96 6.25 2.22
N GLU A 133 -23.77 6.98 1.47
CA GLU A 133 -25.24 6.79 1.47
C GLU A 133 -25.67 5.37 1.07
N ILE A 134 -24.95 4.75 0.11
CA ILE A 134 -25.28 3.40 -0.41
C ILE A 134 -24.73 2.31 0.49
N LEU A 135 -23.54 2.50 1.06
CA LEU A 135 -22.81 1.53 1.86
C LEU A 135 -22.38 2.16 3.21
N PRO A 136 -23.34 2.51 4.10
CA PRO A 136 -23.04 3.26 5.32
C PRO A 136 -22.14 2.50 6.31
N ASP A 137 -22.13 1.18 6.25
CA ASP A 137 -21.32 0.33 7.14
C ASP A 137 -19.93 0.02 6.58
N ALA A 138 -19.67 0.33 5.30
CA ALA A 138 -18.37 0.10 4.69
C ALA A 138 -17.44 1.32 4.87
N MET A 139 -16.22 1.06 5.31
CA MET A 139 -15.21 2.11 5.40
C MET A 139 -14.79 2.59 4.01
N ILE A 140 -14.86 3.90 3.78
CA ILE A 140 -14.34 4.50 2.54
C ILE A 140 -12.87 4.88 2.75
N LYS A 141 -11.98 4.12 2.11
CA LYS A 141 -10.54 4.37 2.03
C LYS A 141 -10.21 5.04 0.70
N ALA A 142 -10.00 6.35 0.71
CA ALA A 142 -9.87 7.16 -0.50
C ALA A 142 -8.85 8.27 -0.24
N PHE A 143 -8.29 8.58 -1.11
CA PHE A 143 -7.45 8.85 -2.22
C PHE A 143 -5.98 8.78 -1.81
N THR A 144 -5.04 8.70 -2.74
CA THR A 144 -3.62 8.83 -2.41
C THR A 144 -3.29 10.26 -1.94
N ALA A 145 -2.21 10.43 -1.17
CA ALA A 145 -1.76 11.76 -0.77
C ALA A 145 -1.47 12.67 -1.97
N ILE A 146 -1.12 12.10 -3.11
CA ILE A 146 -0.89 12.86 -4.36
C ILE A 146 -2.20 13.41 -4.93
N GLU A 147 -3.27 12.61 -4.95
CA GLU A 147 -4.60 13.07 -5.36
C GLU A 147 -5.12 14.11 -4.38
N LEU A 148 -5.01 13.86 -3.07
CA LEU A 148 -5.40 14.79 -2.00
C LEU A 148 -4.65 16.11 -2.12
N GLY A 149 -3.33 16.09 -2.24
CA GLY A 149 -2.52 17.29 -2.40
C GLY A 149 -2.93 18.13 -3.61
N TYR A 150 -3.21 17.47 -4.75
CA TYR A 150 -3.66 18.17 -5.95
C TYR A 150 -5.05 18.81 -5.78
N MET A 151 -6.05 18.04 -5.35
CA MET A 151 -7.43 18.52 -5.26
C MET A 151 -7.61 19.61 -4.19
N ILE A 152 -6.90 19.50 -3.06
CA ILE A 152 -6.97 20.48 -1.96
C ILE A 152 -6.29 21.79 -2.36
N ARG A 153 -5.08 21.74 -2.94
CA ARG A 153 -4.43 22.97 -3.45
C ARG A 153 -5.22 23.66 -4.56
N LYS A 154 -5.83 22.87 -5.44
CA LYS A 154 -6.71 23.42 -6.50
C LYS A 154 -7.95 24.13 -5.94
N ALA A 155 -8.40 23.74 -4.74
CA ALA A 155 -9.50 24.38 -4.02
C ALA A 155 -9.06 25.59 -3.17
N ASP A 156 -7.77 25.92 -3.16
CA ASP A 156 -7.16 27.00 -2.34
C ASP A 156 -7.42 26.83 -0.83
N LEU A 157 -7.32 25.58 -0.34
CA LEU A 157 -7.54 25.21 1.05
C LEU A 157 -6.25 24.65 1.69
N SER A 158 -6.17 24.72 3.01
CA SER A 158 -5.19 23.94 3.79
C SER A 158 -5.52 22.46 3.72
N PHE A 159 -4.51 21.60 3.98
CA PHE A 159 -4.73 20.15 4.05
C PHE A 159 -5.75 19.77 5.12
N GLU A 160 -5.74 20.45 6.26
CA GLU A 160 -6.71 20.23 7.33
C GLU A 160 -8.15 20.54 6.88
N GLU A 161 -8.38 21.68 6.23
CA GLU A 161 -9.70 22.05 5.71
C GLU A 161 -10.19 21.09 4.64
N GLY A 162 -9.32 20.74 3.68
CA GLY A 162 -9.66 19.80 2.61
C GLY A 162 -9.96 18.40 3.13
N LEU A 163 -9.12 17.85 4.02
CA LEU A 163 -9.34 16.56 4.65
C LEU A 163 -10.59 16.56 5.53
N LYS A 164 -10.87 17.65 6.23
CA LYS A 164 -12.10 17.78 7.02
C LYS A 164 -13.34 17.64 6.14
N ARG A 165 -13.39 18.30 4.98
CA ARG A 165 -14.52 18.21 4.05
C ARG A 165 -14.75 16.77 3.57
N LEU A 166 -13.67 16.04 3.22
CA LEU A 166 -13.76 14.65 2.79
C LEU A 166 -14.19 13.74 3.96
N LYS A 167 -13.66 13.96 5.15
CA LYS A 167 -14.04 13.23 6.37
C LYS A 167 -15.51 13.44 6.72
N ASP A 168 -15.98 14.68 6.68
CA ASP A 168 -17.39 15.02 6.95
C ASP A 168 -18.33 14.37 5.92
N ALA A 169 -17.87 14.10 4.70
CA ALA A 169 -18.61 13.38 3.67
C ALA A 169 -18.61 11.84 3.86
N GLY A 170 -17.76 11.29 4.75
CA GLY A 170 -17.69 9.85 5.05
C GLY A 170 -16.36 9.17 4.74
N MET A 171 -15.31 9.90 4.31
CA MET A 171 -13.97 9.31 4.15
C MET A 171 -13.38 8.97 5.53
N GLY A 172 -12.99 7.73 5.74
CA GLY A 172 -12.46 7.27 7.04
C GLY A 172 -10.99 6.87 7.04
N ALA A 173 -10.38 6.62 5.87
CA ALA A 173 -8.99 6.20 5.78
C ALA A 173 -8.32 6.62 4.47
N ILE A 174 -6.97 6.63 4.45
CA ILE A 174 -6.13 6.92 3.27
C ILE A 174 -5.31 5.67 2.91
N PRO A 175 -5.26 5.25 1.62
CA PRO A 175 -4.62 4.00 1.21
C PRO A 175 -3.08 4.00 1.20
N GLY A 176 -2.44 5.18 1.24
CA GLY A 176 -0.98 5.31 1.34
C GLY A 176 -0.21 5.31 0.01
N GLY A 177 -0.87 5.13 -1.12
CA GLY A 177 -0.21 5.22 -2.43
C GLY A 177 0.38 6.60 -2.74
N GLY A 178 1.24 6.67 -3.76
CA GLY A 178 1.92 7.92 -4.15
C GLY A 178 3.24 8.21 -3.42
N ALA A 179 3.58 7.43 -2.39
CA ALA A 179 4.87 7.52 -1.70
C ALA A 179 6.05 7.22 -2.64
N GLU A 180 5.91 6.20 -3.45
CA GLU A 180 6.89 5.65 -4.39
C GLU A 180 8.25 5.39 -3.72
N ILE A 181 9.18 6.31 -3.85
CA ILE A 181 10.47 6.36 -3.13
C ILE A 181 10.70 7.78 -2.63
N PHE A 182 11.23 7.97 -1.42
CA PHE A 182 11.39 9.30 -0.84
C PHE A 182 12.70 9.98 -1.22
N ASP A 183 13.71 9.22 -1.61
CA ASP A 183 14.95 9.79 -2.13
C ASP A 183 14.66 10.68 -3.35
N TRP A 184 15.09 11.95 -3.28
CA TRP A 184 14.76 12.92 -4.32
C TRP A 184 15.42 12.62 -5.66
N GLU A 185 16.66 12.16 -5.66
CA GLU A 185 17.39 11.91 -6.91
C GLU A 185 16.76 10.77 -7.72
N VAL A 186 16.19 9.77 -7.02
CA VAL A 186 15.42 8.69 -7.63
C VAL A 186 14.03 9.18 -8.02
N ARG A 187 13.32 9.86 -7.11
CA ARG A 187 11.94 10.32 -7.29
C ARG A 187 11.82 11.29 -8.49
N GLU A 188 12.77 12.23 -8.63
CA GLU A 188 12.82 13.17 -9.74
C GLU A 188 12.96 12.47 -11.11
N LYS A 189 13.64 11.32 -11.16
CA LYS A 189 13.80 10.54 -12.39
C LYS A 189 12.55 9.76 -12.79
N ILE A 190 11.72 9.33 -11.82
CA ILE A 190 10.59 8.44 -12.08
C ILE A 190 9.22 9.13 -12.02
N CYS A 191 9.07 10.21 -11.25
CA CYS A 191 7.80 10.93 -11.08
C CYS A 191 8.00 12.38 -10.60
N PRO A 192 8.68 13.25 -11.39
CA PRO A 192 9.04 14.61 -10.96
C PRO A 192 7.83 15.47 -10.58
N GLU A 193 6.68 15.29 -11.25
CA GLU A 193 5.48 16.09 -11.02
C GLU A 193 4.81 15.78 -9.66
N LYS A 194 5.13 14.65 -9.03
CA LYS A 194 4.65 14.33 -7.67
C LYS A 194 5.35 15.14 -6.58
N GLY A 195 6.38 15.91 -6.93
CA GLY A 195 7.12 16.72 -5.99
C GLY A 195 7.91 15.90 -4.96
N ARG A 196 8.35 16.57 -3.91
CA ARG A 196 9.14 15.97 -2.83
C ARG A 196 8.29 15.16 -1.87
N ALA A 197 8.92 14.28 -1.12
CA ALA A 197 8.29 13.39 -0.15
C ALA A 197 7.63 14.13 1.02
N GLU A 198 8.11 15.33 1.34
CA GLU A 198 7.67 16.13 2.48
C GLU A 198 6.17 16.44 2.43
N GLU A 199 5.61 16.70 1.25
CA GLU A 199 4.18 16.93 1.10
C GLU A 199 3.37 15.65 1.38
N TRP A 200 3.82 14.49 0.90
CA TRP A 200 3.19 13.21 1.19
C TRP A 200 3.19 12.94 2.70
N LEU A 201 4.33 13.12 3.36
CA LEU A 201 4.47 12.96 4.81
C LEU A 201 3.56 13.95 5.58
N GLN A 202 3.52 15.22 5.17
CA GLN A 202 2.69 16.25 5.80
C GLN A 202 1.20 15.93 5.71
N ILE A 203 0.70 15.47 4.55
CA ILE A 203 -0.71 15.11 4.39
C ILE A 203 -1.08 13.96 5.32
N HIS A 204 -0.22 12.94 5.45
CA HIS A 204 -0.43 11.85 6.38
C HIS A 204 -0.37 12.31 7.85
N GLU A 205 0.55 13.21 8.19
CA GLU A 205 0.64 13.78 9.55
C GLU A 205 -0.62 14.54 9.93
N VAL A 206 -1.14 15.38 9.03
CA VAL A 206 -2.42 16.09 9.23
C VAL A 206 -3.57 15.08 9.36
N ALA A 207 -3.63 14.06 8.49
CA ALA A 207 -4.65 13.02 8.59
C ALA A 207 -4.62 12.31 9.96
N HIS A 208 -3.43 11.95 10.45
CA HIS A 208 -3.25 11.31 11.77
C HIS A 208 -3.74 12.21 12.92
N THR A 209 -3.42 13.51 12.91
CA THR A 209 -3.90 14.44 13.93
C THR A 209 -5.43 14.60 13.94
N MET A 210 -6.05 14.38 12.78
CA MET A 210 -7.52 14.38 12.63
C MET A 210 -8.17 13.03 12.95
N GLY A 211 -7.40 12.01 13.33
CA GLY A 211 -7.90 10.66 13.61
C GLY A 211 -8.33 9.90 12.34
N ILE A 212 -7.79 10.26 11.17
CA ILE A 212 -7.92 9.50 9.93
C ILE A 212 -6.75 8.53 9.86
N SER A 213 -7.04 7.23 9.92
CA SER A 213 -6.01 6.21 9.80
C SER A 213 -5.53 6.07 8.36
N THR A 214 -4.27 5.67 8.20
CA THR A 214 -3.68 5.56 6.86
C THR A 214 -2.83 4.30 6.72
N ASN A 215 -2.52 3.91 5.49
CA ASN A 215 -1.43 3.00 5.20
C ASN A 215 -0.24 3.77 4.65
N CYS A 216 0.90 3.11 4.59
CA CYS A 216 2.09 3.63 3.90
C CYS A 216 2.65 2.59 2.93
N THR A 217 3.32 3.07 1.89
CA THR A 217 3.79 2.23 0.79
C THR A 217 5.21 2.57 0.39
N ILE A 218 5.87 1.68 -0.31
CA ILE A 218 7.05 1.95 -1.13
C ILE A 218 6.84 1.33 -2.52
N LEU A 219 7.33 1.95 -3.58
CA LEU A 219 7.54 1.30 -4.87
C LEU A 219 9.02 0.90 -4.95
N TYR A 220 9.32 -0.38 -5.09
CA TYR A 220 10.68 -0.90 -5.12
C TYR A 220 10.92 -1.80 -6.33
N GLY A 221 12.19 -2.02 -6.65
CA GLY A 221 12.62 -2.91 -7.72
C GLY A 221 12.75 -2.22 -9.07
N HIS A 222 13.07 -0.92 -9.09
CA HIS A 222 13.31 -0.15 -10.30
C HIS A 222 14.76 0.38 -10.36
N ILE A 223 15.03 1.66 -10.09
CA ILE A 223 16.37 2.28 -10.18
C ILE A 223 16.96 2.66 -8.81
N GLU A 224 16.21 2.45 -7.74
CA GLU A 224 16.63 2.73 -6.37
C GLU A 224 17.66 1.71 -5.87
N THR A 225 18.44 2.10 -4.87
CA THR A 225 19.38 1.23 -4.15
C THR A 225 18.74 0.68 -2.87
N PHE A 226 19.41 -0.28 -2.24
CA PHE A 226 18.97 -0.77 -0.92
C PHE A 226 19.00 0.33 0.14
N GLU A 227 19.97 1.25 0.06
CA GLU A 227 20.06 2.40 0.94
C GLU A 227 18.87 3.34 0.76
N ASN A 228 18.44 3.60 -0.47
CA ASN A 228 17.23 4.39 -0.72
C ASN A 228 15.98 3.73 -0.14
N ARG A 229 15.88 2.37 -0.20
CA ARG A 229 14.78 1.64 0.44
C ARG A 229 14.80 1.80 1.96
N ILE A 230 15.96 1.68 2.59
CA ILE A 230 16.11 1.80 4.04
C ILE A 230 15.85 3.25 4.50
N ASP A 231 16.35 4.29 3.78
CA ASP A 231 16.02 5.69 4.02
C ASP A 231 14.49 5.92 3.99
N HIS A 232 13.83 5.36 2.99
CA HIS A 232 12.37 5.44 2.88
C HIS A 232 11.68 4.81 4.10
N LEU A 233 12.09 3.61 4.51
CA LEU A 233 11.53 2.95 5.69
C LEU A 233 11.83 3.73 6.98
N GLU A 234 13.02 4.32 7.11
CA GLU A 234 13.40 5.15 8.27
C GLU A 234 12.47 6.36 8.38
N ARG A 235 12.24 7.07 7.29
CA ARG A 235 11.34 8.23 7.27
C ARG A 235 9.89 7.87 7.60
N LEU A 236 9.40 6.70 7.19
CA LEU A 236 8.09 6.17 7.58
C LEU A 236 8.06 5.82 9.08
N ARG A 237 9.10 5.16 9.59
CA ARG A 237 9.23 4.81 11.02
C ARG A 237 9.25 6.06 11.89
N ASP A 238 10.01 7.08 11.49
CA ASP A 238 10.08 8.38 12.19
C ASP A 238 8.73 9.10 12.16
N GLN A 239 8.02 9.06 11.04
CA GLN A 239 6.67 9.61 10.93
C GLN A 239 5.71 8.91 11.88
N GLN A 240 5.77 7.58 11.94
CA GLN A 240 4.95 6.79 12.87
C GLN A 240 5.27 7.10 14.33
N ASP A 241 6.55 7.29 14.67
CA ASP A 241 6.96 7.71 16.02
C ASP A 241 6.39 9.09 16.41
N ARG A 242 6.26 10.02 15.43
CA ARG A 242 5.75 11.38 15.68
C ARG A 242 4.23 11.45 15.74
N SER A 243 3.54 10.85 14.81
CA SER A 243 2.10 11.07 14.64
C SER A 243 1.24 9.81 14.81
N GLY A 244 1.82 8.60 14.79
CA GLY A 244 1.05 7.36 14.73
C GLY A 244 0.22 7.28 13.44
N GLY A 245 -0.82 6.45 13.44
CA GLY A 245 -1.85 6.45 12.39
C GLY A 245 -1.58 5.58 11.16
N PHE A 246 -0.37 5.10 10.90
CA PHE A 246 -0.15 4.06 9.90
C PHE A 246 -0.61 2.71 10.44
N ASN A 247 -1.63 2.12 9.81
CA ASN A 247 -2.13 0.78 10.15
C ASN A 247 -1.26 -0.32 9.53
N ALA A 248 -0.85 -0.14 8.28
CA ALA A 248 -0.08 -1.14 7.55
C ALA A 248 0.92 -0.50 6.59
N PHE A 249 2.05 -1.19 6.43
CA PHE A 249 3.01 -0.92 5.38
C PHE A 249 2.83 -1.91 4.22
N ILE A 250 2.86 -1.41 2.98
CA ILE A 250 2.64 -2.18 1.76
C ILE A 250 3.83 -2.00 0.83
N PRO A 251 4.77 -2.94 0.74
CA PRO A 251 5.80 -2.91 -0.27
C PRO A 251 5.20 -3.24 -1.65
N LEU A 252 5.24 -2.28 -2.56
CA LEU A 252 4.71 -2.40 -3.91
C LEU A 252 5.87 -2.66 -4.88
N LYS A 253 5.87 -3.86 -5.48
CA LYS A 253 6.86 -4.25 -6.48
C LYS A 253 6.62 -3.50 -7.79
N TYR A 254 7.68 -2.93 -8.35
CA TYR A 254 7.63 -2.39 -9.71
C TYR A 254 7.29 -3.50 -10.73
N ARG A 255 6.29 -3.20 -11.58
CA ARG A 255 5.88 -4.06 -12.70
C ARG A 255 6.28 -3.39 -14.01
N ASN A 256 6.94 -4.13 -14.88
CA ASN A 256 7.68 -3.55 -16.01
C ASN A 256 6.89 -3.47 -17.34
N MET A 257 5.64 -3.93 -17.40
CA MET A 257 4.91 -3.95 -18.68
C MET A 257 4.18 -2.63 -18.94
N HIS A 258 4.19 -2.19 -20.17
CA HIS A 258 3.42 -1.05 -20.69
C HIS A 258 3.74 0.31 -20.04
N ASN A 259 5.00 0.56 -19.68
CA ASN A 259 5.46 1.84 -19.15
C ASN A 259 6.85 2.22 -19.71
N GLU A 260 7.31 3.45 -19.45
CA GLU A 260 8.56 3.97 -20.00
C GLU A 260 9.82 3.29 -19.44
N MET A 261 9.69 2.59 -18.30
CA MET A 261 10.79 1.92 -17.61
C MET A 261 10.83 0.41 -17.89
N SER A 262 10.07 -0.08 -18.87
CA SER A 262 9.94 -1.53 -19.19
C SER A 262 11.28 -2.23 -19.46
N HIS A 263 12.30 -1.49 -19.82
CA HIS A 263 13.66 -2.00 -20.07
C HIS A 263 14.40 -2.48 -18.81
N LEU A 264 13.92 -2.13 -17.60
CA LEU A 264 14.62 -2.47 -16.33
C LEU A 264 14.40 -3.93 -15.91
N GLY A 265 13.34 -4.57 -16.39
CA GLY A 265 12.92 -5.87 -15.86
C GLY A 265 12.26 -5.76 -14.49
N GLU A 266 12.08 -6.89 -13.84
CA GLU A 266 11.50 -7.00 -12.50
C GLU A 266 12.48 -7.69 -11.55
N VAL A 267 12.43 -7.32 -10.28
CA VAL A 267 13.21 -8.01 -9.25
C VAL A 267 12.72 -9.44 -9.02
N SER A 268 13.59 -10.28 -8.51
CA SER A 268 13.30 -11.69 -8.24
C SER A 268 12.38 -11.87 -7.03
N VAL A 269 11.75 -13.05 -6.91
CA VAL A 269 11.00 -13.43 -5.70
C VAL A 269 11.90 -13.43 -4.45
N VAL A 270 13.19 -13.67 -4.61
CA VAL A 270 14.17 -13.59 -3.50
C VAL A 270 14.26 -12.16 -2.96
N ASP A 271 14.28 -11.15 -3.84
CA ASP A 271 14.28 -9.74 -3.44
C ASP A 271 12.93 -9.35 -2.79
N ASP A 272 11.82 -9.87 -3.31
CA ASP A 272 10.50 -9.67 -2.71
C ASP A 272 10.47 -10.16 -1.26
N MET A 273 10.99 -11.36 -1.02
CA MET A 273 11.06 -11.93 0.34
C MET A 273 11.99 -11.16 1.26
N ARG A 274 13.13 -10.68 0.75
CA ARG A 274 14.02 -9.79 1.50
C ARG A 274 13.33 -8.49 1.87
N MET A 275 12.63 -7.85 0.92
CA MET A 275 11.93 -6.61 1.16
C MET A 275 10.86 -6.76 2.25
N ILE A 276 10.06 -7.82 2.20
CA ILE A 276 9.02 -8.10 3.20
C ILE A 276 9.64 -8.35 4.59
N ALA A 277 10.66 -9.22 4.66
CA ALA A 277 11.30 -9.56 5.93
C ALA A 277 11.98 -8.35 6.58
N ILE A 278 12.72 -7.56 5.80
CA ILE A 278 13.37 -6.36 6.31
C ILE A 278 12.34 -5.30 6.74
N SER A 279 11.24 -5.15 5.99
CA SER A 279 10.15 -4.25 6.40
C SER A 279 9.59 -4.65 7.76
N ARG A 280 9.32 -5.95 7.98
CA ARG A 280 8.84 -6.47 9.27
C ARG A 280 9.82 -6.23 10.42
N LEU A 281 11.11 -6.37 10.17
CA LEU A 281 12.15 -6.22 11.20
C LEU A 281 12.47 -4.76 11.51
N PHE A 282 12.43 -3.89 10.49
CA PHE A 282 12.84 -2.49 10.61
C PHE A 282 11.70 -1.56 11.05
N LEU A 283 10.48 -1.79 10.55
CA LEU A 283 9.29 -1.00 10.90
C LEU A 283 8.67 -1.54 12.20
N ASP A 284 9.39 -1.41 13.31
CA ASP A 284 9.02 -1.97 14.60
C ASP A 284 7.77 -1.35 15.23
N ASN A 285 7.37 -0.18 14.77
CA ASN A 285 6.22 0.61 15.23
C ASN A 285 5.02 0.61 14.27
N ILE A 286 5.14 0.03 13.06
CA ILE A 286 4.01 -0.17 12.15
C ILE A 286 3.51 -1.60 12.29
N PRO A 287 2.25 -1.81 12.75
CA PRO A 287 1.84 -3.13 13.23
C PRO A 287 1.75 -4.18 12.12
N HIS A 288 1.31 -3.79 10.91
CA HIS A 288 1.02 -4.78 9.87
C HIS A 288 1.89 -4.59 8.62
N ILE A 289 2.35 -5.71 8.05
CA ILE A 289 3.02 -5.75 6.74
C ILE A 289 2.13 -6.50 5.77
N LYS A 290 1.66 -5.79 4.74
CA LYS A 290 0.72 -6.33 3.77
C LYS A 290 1.44 -6.86 2.53
N ALA A 291 1.23 -8.13 2.21
CA ALA A 291 1.56 -8.71 0.91
C ALA A 291 0.36 -8.58 -0.03
N TYR A 292 0.34 -7.53 -0.84
CA TYR A 292 -0.79 -7.24 -1.73
C TYR A 292 -0.83 -8.25 -2.89
N TRP A 293 -1.75 -9.22 -2.78
CA TRP A 293 -1.78 -10.39 -3.66
C TRP A 293 -2.03 -10.07 -5.14
N VAL A 294 -2.76 -8.99 -5.44
CA VAL A 294 -3.00 -8.57 -6.85
C VAL A 294 -1.71 -8.25 -7.58
N MET A 295 -0.75 -7.70 -6.84
CA MET A 295 0.56 -7.31 -7.38
C MET A 295 1.54 -8.49 -7.40
N TYR A 296 1.63 -9.24 -6.29
CA TYR A 296 2.59 -10.34 -6.15
C TYR A 296 2.17 -11.64 -6.86
N GLY A 297 0.86 -11.81 -7.10
CA GLY A 297 0.28 -13.11 -7.42
C GLY A 297 0.08 -13.99 -6.18
N LYS A 298 -0.88 -14.94 -6.26
CA LYS A 298 -1.29 -15.77 -5.11
C LYS A 298 -0.13 -16.58 -4.52
N ALA A 299 0.71 -17.19 -5.37
CA ALA A 299 1.83 -18.03 -4.93
C ALA A 299 2.92 -17.24 -4.19
N THR A 300 3.32 -16.08 -4.71
CA THR A 300 4.32 -15.22 -4.04
C THR A 300 3.76 -14.64 -2.75
N THR A 301 2.47 -14.30 -2.70
CA THR A 301 1.80 -13.84 -1.47
C THR A 301 1.81 -14.92 -0.39
N GLU A 302 1.51 -16.19 -0.75
CA GLU A 302 1.59 -17.31 0.19
C GLU A 302 3.00 -17.46 0.77
N LEU A 303 4.04 -17.35 -0.07
CA LEU A 303 5.42 -17.39 0.39
C LEU A 303 5.76 -16.19 1.31
N ALA A 304 5.23 -15.01 1.03
CA ALA A 304 5.45 -13.80 1.82
C ALA A 304 4.99 -13.93 3.27
N LEU A 305 4.00 -14.76 3.55
CA LEU A 305 3.56 -15.05 4.93
C LEU A 305 4.65 -15.72 5.76
N ALA A 306 5.48 -16.56 5.13
CA ALA A 306 6.64 -17.17 5.77
C ALA A 306 7.84 -16.20 5.90
N PHE A 307 7.69 -14.96 5.47
CA PHE A 307 8.67 -13.88 5.60
C PHE A 307 8.14 -12.68 6.39
N GLY A 308 7.08 -12.88 7.17
CA GLY A 308 6.62 -11.90 8.16
C GLY A 308 5.49 -10.99 7.70
N ALA A 309 4.94 -11.17 6.50
CA ALA A 309 3.66 -10.54 6.15
C ALA A 309 2.53 -11.14 7.01
N ASP A 310 1.57 -10.31 7.40
CA ASP A 310 0.41 -10.71 8.20
C ASP A 310 -0.92 -10.20 7.66
N ASP A 311 -0.92 -9.57 6.48
CA ASP A 311 -2.13 -9.12 5.78
C ASP A 311 -1.98 -9.39 4.29
N VAL A 312 -3.03 -9.90 3.65
CA VAL A 312 -3.05 -10.20 2.20
C VAL A 312 -3.91 -9.24 1.41
N ASP A 313 -4.49 -8.23 2.03
CA ASP A 313 -5.52 -7.33 1.52
C ASP A 313 -6.91 -7.96 1.58
N GLY A 314 -7.62 -8.07 0.46
CA GLY A 314 -9.00 -8.58 0.51
C GLY A 314 -9.46 -9.23 -0.79
N THR A 315 -10.77 -9.28 -0.96
CA THR A 315 -11.41 -10.00 -2.06
C THR A 315 -11.25 -9.34 -3.41
N ILE A 316 -11.16 -8.01 -3.47
CA ILE A 316 -10.98 -7.17 -4.69
C ILE A 316 -12.12 -7.30 -5.71
N ASP A 317 -12.65 -8.47 -5.93
CA ASP A 317 -13.80 -8.82 -6.79
C ASP A 317 -13.71 -8.30 -8.25
N ASP A 318 -12.56 -8.42 -8.88
CA ASP A 318 -12.29 -7.96 -10.25
C ASP A 318 -12.56 -6.44 -10.45
N SER A 319 -12.32 -5.66 -9.41
CA SER A 319 -12.69 -4.23 -9.40
C SER A 319 -11.52 -3.28 -9.63
N THR A 320 -10.27 -3.79 -9.78
CA THR A 320 -9.07 -2.98 -10.02
C THR A 320 -8.37 -3.35 -11.32
N LYS A 321 -7.84 -2.35 -12.03
CA LYS A 321 -7.09 -2.51 -13.27
C LYS A 321 -5.62 -2.09 -13.16
N ILE A 322 -5.23 -1.47 -12.05
CA ILE A 322 -3.90 -0.86 -11.90
C ILE A 322 -2.79 -1.87 -12.20
N TYR A 323 -2.85 -3.05 -11.62
CA TYR A 323 -1.81 -4.07 -11.81
C TYR A 323 -2.04 -4.98 -13.02
N SER A 324 -3.29 -5.23 -13.41
CA SER A 324 -3.56 -5.97 -14.66
C SER A 324 -3.04 -5.21 -15.88
N MET A 325 -3.14 -3.88 -15.89
CA MET A 325 -2.55 -3.04 -16.94
C MET A 325 -1.01 -3.01 -16.88
N ALA A 326 -0.42 -3.30 -15.74
CA ALA A 326 1.04 -3.37 -15.55
C ALA A 326 1.62 -4.78 -15.78
N GLY A 327 0.83 -5.74 -16.25
CA GLY A 327 1.26 -7.10 -16.56
C GLY A 327 1.20 -8.07 -15.38
N ALA A 328 0.36 -7.82 -14.38
CA ALA A 328 0.06 -8.83 -13.37
C ALA A 328 -0.55 -10.08 -14.02
N GLU A 329 -0.23 -11.26 -13.47
CA GLU A 329 -0.67 -12.56 -14.01
C GLU A 329 -2.20 -12.67 -14.06
N ASP A 330 -2.87 -12.16 -13.04
CA ASP A 330 -4.32 -12.16 -12.95
C ASP A 330 -4.88 -10.85 -13.57
N THR A 331 -5.47 -10.96 -14.75
CA THR A 331 -6.09 -9.83 -15.46
C THR A 331 -7.48 -9.48 -14.92
N LYS A 332 -8.07 -10.36 -14.10
CA LYS A 332 -9.37 -10.20 -13.44
C LYS A 332 -9.23 -10.56 -11.96
N PRO A 333 -8.54 -9.70 -11.18
CA PRO A 333 -8.14 -10.05 -9.84
C PRO A 333 -9.35 -10.26 -8.92
N LYS A 334 -9.56 -11.50 -8.52
CA LYS A 334 -10.58 -11.92 -7.57
C LYS A 334 -10.05 -13.04 -6.69
N MET A 335 -10.28 -12.93 -5.38
CA MET A 335 -10.03 -14.01 -4.44
C MET A 335 -11.24 -14.18 -3.52
N THR A 336 -11.71 -15.40 -3.43
CA THR A 336 -12.81 -15.74 -2.50
C THR A 336 -12.28 -15.90 -1.09
N ILE A 337 -13.15 -15.77 -0.10
CA ILE A 337 -12.78 -16.00 1.32
C ILE A 337 -12.19 -17.40 1.49
N VAL A 338 -12.78 -18.43 0.85
CA VAL A 338 -12.28 -19.81 0.90
C VAL A 338 -10.86 -19.91 0.36
N GLU A 339 -10.55 -19.25 -0.77
CA GLU A 339 -9.18 -19.22 -1.30
C GLU A 339 -8.19 -18.51 -0.35
N ILE A 340 -8.62 -17.44 0.34
CA ILE A 340 -7.79 -16.74 1.34
C ILE A 340 -7.53 -17.66 2.55
N GLU A 341 -8.57 -18.34 3.04
CA GLU A 341 -8.47 -19.29 4.16
C GLU A 341 -7.54 -20.47 3.81
N GLU A 342 -7.64 -21.03 2.60
CA GLU A 342 -6.77 -22.07 2.13
C GLU A 342 -5.31 -21.61 1.97
N LEU A 343 -5.09 -20.39 1.44
CA LEU A 343 -3.78 -19.79 1.29
C LEU A 343 -3.11 -19.63 2.67
N ALA A 344 -3.80 -19.06 3.64
CA ALA A 344 -3.28 -18.90 5.01
C ALA A 344 -2.97 -20.26 5.65
N LYS A 345 -3.88 -21.24 5.49
CA LYS A 345 -3.71 -22.60 6.02
C LYS A 345 -2.50 -23.33 5.43
N ARG A 346 -2.27 -23.23 4.11
CA ARG A 346 -1.09 -23.84 3.46
C ARG A 346 0.21 -23.25 3.98
N ALA A 347 0.21 -21.94 4.28
CA ALA A 347 1.35 -21.26 4.89
C ALA A 347 1.50 -21.57 6.40
N GLY A 348 0.60 -22.34 7.01
CA GLY A 348 0.66 -22.71 8.43
C GLY A 348 0.03 -21.68 9.39
N PHE A 349 -0.84 -20.80 8.89
CA PHE A 349 -1.47 -19.72 9.63
C PHE A 349 -3.01 -19.81 9.57
N ARG A 350 -3.70 -18.91 10.26
CA ARG A 350 -5.16 -18.81 10.33
C ARG A 350 -5.63 -17.49 9.71
N ALA A 351 -6.50 -17.55 8.72
CA ALA A 351 -7.14 -16.36 8.16
C ALA A 351 -8.09 -15.71 9.18
N VAL A 352 -8.07 -14.39 9.26
CA VAL A 352 -8.88 -13.57 10.17
C VAL A 352 -9.47 -12.39 9.41
N GLU A 353 -10.79 -12.33 9.37
CA GLU A 353 -11.48 -11.19 8.75
C GLU A 353 -11.40 -9.97 9.68
N ARG A 354 -11.01 -8.83 9.12
CA ARG A 354 -10.85 -7.56 9.82
C ARG A 354 -11.55 -6.40 9.12
N ASP A 355 -11.80 -5.32 9.86
CA ASP A 355 -12.14 -4.02 9.29
C ASP A 355 -10.88 -3.21 8.91
N THR A 356 -11.04 -1.96 8.45
CA THR A 356 -9.93 -1.08 8.08
C THR A 356 -9.00 -0.73 9.26
N HIS A 357 -9.50 -0.76 10.49
CA HIS A 357 -8.75 -0.48 11.72
C HIS A 357 -8.18 -1.74 12.37
N TYR A 358 -8.23 -2.88 11.69
CA TYR A 358 -7.81 -4.19 12.20
C TYR A 358 -8.61 -4.70 13.40
N ASN A 359 -9.85 -4.22 13.61
CA ASN A 359 -10.78 -4.89 14.50
C ASN A 359 -11.22 -6.21 13.85
N ILE A 360 -11.19 -7.28 14.65
CA ILE A 360 -11.56 -8.63 14.18
C ILE A 360 -13.07 -8.68 14.00
N ILE A 361 -13.51 -9.13 12.83
CA ILE A 361 -14.92 -9.34 12.48
C ILE A 361 -15.30 -10.81 12.67
N LYS A 362 -14.42 -11.72 12.25
CA LYS A 362 -14.58 -13.18 12.37
C LYS A 362 -13.24 -13.87 12.61
#